data_a4b9fd7ae84dc578369614eba7d8b787
#
_entry.id   a4b9fd7ae84dc578369614eba7d8b787
#
_cell.length_a   1.000
_cell.length_b   1.000
_cell.length_c   1.000
_cell.angle_alpha   90.00
_cell.angle_beta   90.00
_cell.angle_gamma   90.00
#
_symmetry.space_group_name_H-M   'P 1'
#
loop_
_entity.id
_entity.type
_entity.pdbx_description
1 polymer ?
#
loop_
_entity_poly.entity_id
_entity_poly.type
_entity_poly.pdbx_seq_one_letter_code
_entity_poly.pdbx_strand_id
1 'polypeptide(L)'
;IRLLQEEEEGLPLVGRVAAGEPFLAQQHIEGHYQVDPSLFKPNADFLLRVSGMSMKDIGIMDGDLLAVHKTQDVRNGQVVVARIDDEVTVKRLKKQGNKVELLPENSEFKPIVVDLRQQSFTIEGLAVGVIRNGDWL
;
A
#
# COMPACT_ATOMS: atom_id res chain seq x y z
N ILE A 1 -13.63 8.77 27.07
CA ILE A 1 -12.64 9.82 26.82
C ILE A 1 -11.45 9.26 26.08
N ARG A 2 -10.92 8.19 26.58
CA ARG A 2 -9.82 7.54 25.88
C ARG A 2 -10.23 7.06 24.48
N LEU A 3 -11.46 6.56 24.39
CA LEU A 3 -11.97 6.12 23.10
C LEU A 3 -12.05 7.26 22.11
N LEU A 4 -12.46 8.43 22.59
CA LEU A 4 -12.52 9.60 21.74
C LEU A 4 -11.13 9.96 21.22
N GLN A 5 -10.13 9.85 22.09
CA GLN A 5 -8.78 10.16 21.72
C GLN A 5 -8.27 9.20 20.65
N GLU A 6 -8.57 7.92 20.80
CA GLU A 6 -8.17 6.93 19.80
C GLU A 6 -8.85 7.18 18.48
N GLU A 7 -10.13 7.53 18.49
CA GLU A 7 -10.86 7.85 17.29
C GLU A 7 -10.31 9.08 16.60
N GLU A 8 -9.82 10.03 17.39
CA GLU A 8 -9.25 11.24 16.82
C GLU A 8 -7.91 11.02 16.14
N GLU A 9 -7.23 9.93 16.45
CA GLU A 9 -5.97 9.65 15.78
C GLU A 9 -6.15 9.37 14.30
N GLY A 10 -7.26 8.75 13.94
CA GLY A 10 -7.53 8.46 12.53
C GLY A 10 -6.64 7.38 11.96
N LEU A 11 -6.58 7.30 10.63
CA LEU A 11 -5.75 6.33 9.94
C LEU A 11 -4.31 6.81 9.88
N PRO A 12 -3.35 5.97 10.26
CA PRO A 12 -1.94 6.37 10.15
C PRO A 12 -1.51 6.44 8.70
N LEU A 13 -0.71 7.46 8.37
CA LEU A 13 -0.10 7.60 7.06
C LEU A 13 1.32 7.07 7.12
N VAL A 14 1.60 6.02 6.37
CA VAL A 14 2.94 5.46 6.25
C VAL A 14 3.64 6.16 5.10
N GLY A 15 4.81 6.70 5.38
CA GLY A 15 5.64 7.35 4.38
C GLY A 15 6.77 6.44 3.95
N ARG A 16 7.98 6.77 4.37
CA ARG A 16 9.16 6.00 4.00
C ARG A 16 9.41 4.89 5.02
N VAL A 17 9.62 3.67 4.55
CA VAL A 17 9.81 2.50 5.40
C VAL A 17 11.30 2.16 5.47
N ALA A 18 11.82 2.06 6.70
CA ALA A 18 13.23 1.74 6.91
C ALA A 18 13.46 0.23 6.82
N ALA A 19 14.65 -0.13 6.35
CA ALA A 19 15.06 -1.52 6.19
C ALA A 19 15.02 -2.25 7.53
N GLY A 20 14.48 -3.46 7.52
CA GLY A 20 14.48 -4.33 8.69
C GLY A 20 13.48 -3.98 9.77
N GLU A 21 12.72 -2.89 9.61
CA GLU A 21 11.75 -2.47 10.60
C GLU A 21 10.35 -2.92 10.25
N PRO A 22 9.46 -3.14 11.25
CA PRO A 22 8.06 -3.46 10.95
C PRO A 22 7.41 -2.36 10.12
N PHE A 23 6.52 -2.76 9.22
CA PHE A 23 5.90 -1.81 8.29
C PHE A 23 5.18 -0.67 9.02
N LEU A 24 4.43 -0.99 10.07
CA LEU A 24 3.68 0.02 10.81
C LEU A 24 4.44 0.54 12.03
N ALA A 25 5.78 0.45 12.02
CA ALA A 25 6.59 1.03 13.07
C ALA A 25 6.32 2.53 13.17
N GLN A 26 6.33 3.05 14.39
CA GLN A 26 5.97 4.45 14.62
C GLN A 26 6.84 5.42 13.85
N GLN A 27 8.10 5.08 13.64
CA GLN A 27 9.02 5.93 12.89
C GLN A 27 8.66 6.08 11.42
N HIS A 28 7.80 5.20 10.90
CA HIS A 28 7.34 5.27 9.51
C HIS A 28 6.07 6.09 9.36
N ILE A 29 5.42 6.45 10.46
CA ILE A 29 4.14 7.14 10.42
C ILE A 29 4.36 8.64 10.41
N GLU A 30 3.91 9.29 9.33
CA GLU A 30 4.07 10.73 9.14
C GLU A 30 2.95 11.53 9.78
N GLY A 31 1.83 10.92 10.03
CA GLY A 31 0.69 11.60 10.59
C GLY A 31 -0.53 10.72 10.60
N HIS A 32 -1.66 11.30 10.95
CA HIS A 32 -2.93 10.59 11.00
C HIS A 32 -4.00 11.43 10.33
N TYR A 33 -4.90 10.78 9.60
CA TYR A 33 -5.98 11.45 8.90
C TYR A 33 -7.32 10.93 9.39
N GLN A 34 -8.24 11.86 9.64
CA GLN A 34 -9.59 11.55 10.11
C GLN A 34 -10.45 11.12 8.95
N VAL A 35 -10.37 9.84 8.61
CA VAL A 35 -11.16 9.24 7.55
C VAL A 35 -11.86 8.03 8.12
N ASP A 36 -13.15 7.90 7.85
CA ASP A 36 -13.91 6.74 8.30
C ASP A 36 -13.39 5.50 7.58
N PRO A 37 -12.80 4.53 8.31
CA PRO A 37 -12.27 3.33 7.66
C PRO A 37 -13.32 2.54 6.88
N SER A 38 -14.59 2.66 7.27
CA SER A 38 -15.67 1.91 6.63
C SER A 38 -16.10 2.47 5.28
N LEU A 39 -15.53 3.61 4.86
CA LEU A 39 -15.70 4.08 3.49
C LEU A 39 -15.18 3.07 2.48
N PHE A 40 -14.24 2.25 2.90
CA PHE A 40 -13.57 1.28 2.03
C PHE A 40 -14.01 -0.12 2.37
N LYS A 41 -13.99 -1.03 1.39
CA LYS A 41 -14.43 -2.41 1.57
C LYS A 41 -13.42 -3.34 0.96
N PRO A 42 -12.76 -4.15 1.80
CA PRO A 42 -12.80 -4.13 3.26
C PRO A 42 -12.26 -2.82 3.82
N ASN A 43 -12.51 -2.57 5.09
CA ASN A 43 -12.15 -1.28 5.68
C ASN A 43 -10.64 -1.05 5.65
N ALA A 44 -10.27 0.22 5.57
CA ALA A 44 -8.87 0.63 5.56
C ALA A 44 -8.29 0.59 6.98
N ASP A 45 -7.04 0.16 7.07
CA ASP A 45 -6.29 0.12 8.33
C ASP A 45 -5.19 1.16 8.36
N PHE A 46 -4.69 1.56 7.21
CA PHE A 46 -3.68 2.62 7.12
C PHE A 46 -3.69 3.23 5.72
N LEU A 47 -2.97 4.35 5.61
CA LEU A 47 -2.76 5.03 4.34
C LEU A 47 -1.28 4.91 3.98
N LEU A 48 -0.99 4.81 2.70
CA LEU A 48 0.38 4.77 2.19
C LEU A 48 0.56 5.87 1.15
N ARG A 49 1.62 6.66 1.28
CA ARG A 49 1.94 7.67 0.27
C ARG A 49 2.51 6.99 -0.95
N VAL A 50 1.87 7.23 -2.10
CA VAL A 50 2.29 6.62 -3.36
C VAL A 50 3.45 7.40 -3.93
N SER A 51 4.48 6.69 -4.38
CA SER A 51 5.64 7.27 -5.02
C SER A 51 5.75 6.72 -6.44
N GLY A 52 5.84 7.64 -7.41
CA GLY A 52 5.97 7.26 -8.80
C GLY A 52 4.63 7.04 -9.50
N MET A 53 4.70 6.68 -10.77
CA MET A 53 3.54 6.61 -11.65
C MET A 53 3.30 5.21 -12.21
N SER A 54 3.82 4.17 -11.55
CA SER A 54 3.73 2.81 -12.11
C SER A 54 2.30 2.27 -12.16
N MET A 55 1.35 2.92 -11.50
CA MET A 55 -0.04 2.47 -11.46
C MET A 55 -1.00 3.52 -12.01
N LYS A 56 -0.51 4.44 -12.84
CA LYS A 56 -1.32 5.57 -13.29
C LYS A 56 -2.53 5.17 -14.12
N ASP A 57 -2.45 4.06 -14.86
CA ASP A 57 -3.53 3.68 -15.78
C ASP A 57 -4.79 3.23 -15.05
N ILE A 58 -4.70 2.93 -13.77
CA ILE A 58 -5.89 2.67 -12.95
C ILE A 58 -6.18 3.81 -11.99
N GLY A 59 -5.56 4.97 -12.22
CA GLY A 59 -5.88 6.18 -11.46
C GLY A 59 -5.10 6.38 -10.18
N ILE A 60 -4.04 5.62 -9.95
CA ILE A 60 -3.18 5.81 -8.77
C ILE A 60 -1.97 6.62 -9.21
N MET A 61 -1.86 7.84 -8.69
CA MET A 61 -0.85 8.80 -9.12
C MET A 61 0.16 9.07 -8.02
N ASP A 62 1.32 9.59 -8.43
CA ASP A 62 2.35 10.00 -7.48
C ASP A 62 1.77 11.01 -6.50
N GLY A 63 2.05 10.82 -5.22
CA GLY A 63 1.56 11.70 -4.17
C GLY A 63 0.20 11.33 -3.61
N ASP A 64 -0.52 10.41 -4.24
CA ASP A 64 -1.79 9.95 -3.71
C ASP A 64 -1.62 9.26 -2.37
N LEU A 65 -2.69 9.23 -1.59
CA LEU A 65 -2.76 8.44 -0.37
C LEU A 65 -3.57 7.20 -0.68
N LEU A 66 -2.90 6.06 -0.66
CA LEU A 66 -3.53 4.76 -0.93
C LEU A 66 -4.13 4.24 0.37
N ALA A 67 -5.43 3.96 0.35
CA ALA A 67 -6.09 3.34 1.50
C ALA A 67 -5.85 1.84 1.43
N VAL A 68 -5.39 1.25 2.52
CA VAL A 68 -4.92 -0.13 2.54
C VAL A 68 -5.56 -0.90 3.68
N HIS A 69 -6.07 -2.08 3.36
CA HIS A 69 -6.56 -3.04 4.34
C HIS A 69 -5.40 -3.97 4.68
N LYS A 70 -5.05 -4.05 5.97
CA LYS A 70 -3.93 -4.86 6.40
C LYS A 70 -4.32 -6.34 6.35
N THR A 71 -3.74 -7.08 5.42
CA THR A 71 -3.99 -8.50 5.26
C THR A 71 -2.87 -9.11 4.44
N GLN A 72 -2.64 -10.40 4.65
CA GLN A 72 -1.76 -11.16 3.77
C GLN A 72 -2.57 -12.08 2.85
N ASP A 73 -3.88 -12.12 3.07
CA ASP A 73 -4.78 -12.97 2.28
C ASP A 73 -5.26 -12.19 1.06
N VAL A 74 -4.52 -12.34 -0.03
CA VAL A 74 -4.79 -11.62 -1.28
C VAL A 74 -4.82 -12.61 -2.43
N ARG A 75 -5.43 -12.18 -3.54
CA ARG A 75 -5.62 -13.02 -4.71
C ARG A 75 -4.96 -12.43 -5.94
N ASN A 76 -4.66 -13.29 -6.90
CA ASN A 76 -4.15 -12.83 -8.18
C ASN A 76 -5.14 -11.85 -8.81
N GLY A 77 -4.59 -10.79 -9.42
CA GLY A 77 -5.39 -9.74 -10.02
C GLY A 77 -5.70 -8.58 -9.10
N GLN A 78 -5.46 -8.72 -7.80
CA GLN A 78 -5.68 -7.62 -6.87
C GLN A 78 -4.45 -6.71 -6.80
N VAL A 79 -4.69 -5.44 -6.48
CA VAL A 79 -3.62 -4.48 -6.27
C VAL A 79 -3.21 -4.55 -4.81
N VAL A 80 -1.94 -4.80 -4.59
CA VAL A 80 -1.42 -5.04 -3.25
C VAL A 80 -0.26 -4.10 -2.94
N VAL A 81 -0.02 -3.93 -1.63
CA VAL A 81 1.19 -3.30 -1.13
C VAL A 81 2.12 -4.43 -0.74
N ALA A 82 3.29 -4.48 -1.35
CA ALA A 82 4.25 -5.55 -1.14
C ALA A 82 5.58 -4.98 -0.73
N ARG A 83 6.32 -5.79 0.01
CA ARG A 83 7.67 -5.44 0.44
C ARG A 83 8.61 -6.53 -0.09
N ILE A 84 9.53 -6.13 -0.95
CA ILE A 84 10.51 -7.04 -1.55
C ILE A 84 11.86 -6.65 -0.97
N ASP A 85 12.47 -7.59 -0.25
CA ASP A 85 13.63 -7.28 0.55
C ASP A 85 13.24 -6.10 1.46
N ASP A 86 13.71 -4.89 1.20
CA ASP A 86 13.33 -3.75 2.03
C ASP A 86 12.62 -2.66 1.25
N GLU A 87 12.21 -2.95 0.02
CA GLU A 87 11.54 -1.97 -0.82
C GLU A 87 10.03 -2.20 -0.84
N VAL A 88 9.28 -1.11 -0.72
CA VAL A 88 7.82 -1.13 -0.75
C VAL A 88 7.35 -0.73 -2.12
N THR A 89 6.39 -1.47 -2.66
CA THR A 89 5.80 -1.17 -3.95
C THR A 89 4.31 -1.47 -3.96
N VAL A 90 3.59 -0.80 -4.86
CA VAL A 90 2.15 -1.03 -5.09
C VAL A 90 2.03 -1.57 -6.51
N LYS A 91 1.51 -2.77 -6.65
CA LYS A 91 1.42 -3.43 -7.95
C LYS A 91 0.27 -4.43 -7.96
N ARG A 92 -0.07 -4.91 -9.15
CA ARG A 92 -1.07 -5.96 -9.29
C ARG A 92 -0.37 -7.30 -9.13
N LEU A 93 -0.95 -8.15 -8.30
CA LEU A 93 -0.33 -9.42 -7.94
C LEU A 93 -0.62 -10.51 -8.96
N LYS A 94 0.42 -11.27 -9.30
CA LYS A 94 0.29 -12.52 -10.05
C LYS A 94 1.27 -13.53 -9.46
N LYS A 95 0.75 -14.50 -8.73
CA LYS A 95 1.57 -15.50 -8.06
C LYS A 95 1.33 -16.87 -8.66
N GLN A 96 2.42 -17.61 -8.89
CA GLN A 96 2.36 -18.94 -9.47
C GLN A 96 3.50 -19.76 -8.86
N GLY A 97 3.16 -20.63 -7.91
CA GLY A 97 4.16 -21.42 -7.20
C GLY A 97 5.11 -20.53 -6.41
N ASN A 98 6.41 -20.69 -6.65
CA ASN A 98 7.46 -19.90 -5.98
C ASN A 98 7.78 -18.60 -6.70
N LYS A 99 7.06 -18.30 -7.77
CA LYS A 99 7.30 -17.12 -8.58
C LYS A 99 6.17 -16.12 -8.36
N VAL A 100 6.54 -14.87 -8.09
CA VAL A 100 5.60 -13.78 -7.98
C VAL A 100 5.94 -12.74 -9.02
N GLU A 101 4.93 -12.31 -9.78
CA GLU A 101 5.07 -11.18 -10.68
C GLU A 101 4.24 -10.04 -10.11
N LEU A 102 4.86 -8.88 -10.02
CA LEU A 102 4.20 -7.66 -9.58
C LEU A 102 4.05 -6.78 -10.81
N LEU A 103 2.80 -6.66 -11.28
CA LEU A 103 2.50 -6.06 -12.57
C LEU A 103 2.15 -4.58 -12.40
N PRO A 104 2.84 -3.69 -13.14
CA PRO A 104 2.47 -2.29 -13.14
C PRO A 104 1.23 -2.07 -14.00
N GLU A 105 0.57 -0.92 -13.80
CA GLU A 105 -0.51 -0.44 -14.65
C GLU A 105 -0.03 0.80 -15.38
N ASN A 106 1.05 0.63 -16.11
CA ASN A 106 1.69 1.68 -16.90
C ASN A 106 2.67 1.01 -17.86
N SER A 107 2.45 1.19 -19.17
CA SER A 107 3.25 0.51 -20.20
C SER A 107 4.72 0.88 -20.18
N GLU A 108 5.07 2.00 -19.52
CA GLU A 108 6.47 2.43 -19.43
C GLU A 108 7.25 1.72 -18.33
N PHE A 109 6.57 0.90 -17.54
CA PHE A 109 7.18 0.16 -16.44
C PHE A 109 7.15 -1.33 -16.74
N LYS A 110 8.15 -2.04 -16.24
CA LYS A 110 8.24 -3.49 -16.43
C LYS A 110 7.76 -4.24 -15.20
N PRO A 111 7.20 -5.44 -15.38
CA PRO A 111 6.87 -6.29 -14.22
C PRO A 111 8.11 -6.56 -13.37
N ILE A 112 7.87 -6.69 -12.07
CA ILE A 112 8.92 -7.09 -11.12
C ILE A 112 8.72 -8.57 -10.87
N VAL A 113 9.75 -9.38 -11.14
CA VAL A 113 9.69 -10.83 -10.93
C VAL A 113 10.43 -11.17 -9.65
N VAL A 114 9.76 -11.85 -8.74
CA VAL A 114 10.31 -12.23 -7.45
C VAL A 114 10.35 -13.74 -7.35
N ASP A 115 11.53 -14.27 -7.00
CA ASP A 115 11.70 -15.70 -6.69
C ASP A 115 11.65 -15.86 -5.18
N LEU A 116 10.60 -16.47 -4.68
CA LEU A 116 10.38 -16.60 -3.25
C LEU A 116 11.46 -17.43 -2.56
N ARG A 117 12.23 -18.20 -3.32
CA ARG A 117 13.32 -18.99 -2.77
C ARG A 117 14.58 -18.16 -2.55
N GLN A 118 14.67 -16.98 -3.14
CA GLN A 118 15.89 -16.17 -3.11
C GLN A 118 15.70 -14.80 -2.51
N GLN A 119 14.47 -14.30 -2.47
CA GLN A 119 14.18 -12.94 -2.02
C GLN A 119 13.15 -12.96 -0.91
N SER A 120 13.30 -12.01 0.00
CA SER A 120 12.30 -11.78 1.03
C SER A 120 11.11 -11.06 0.41
N PHE A 121 9.92 -11.59 0.61
CA PHE A 121 8.71 -11.02 0.03
C PHE A 121 7.58 -11.09 1.05
N THR A 122 6.92 -9.96 1.28
CA THR A 122 5.81 -9.88 2.22
C THR A 122 4.69 -9.05 1.62
N ILE A 123 3.46 -9.54 1.73
CA ILE A 123 2.28 -8.74 1.42
C ILE A 123 1.94 -7.94 2.67
N GLU A 124 1.96 -6.62 2.55
CA GLU A 124 1.62 -5.74 3.67
C GLU A 124 0.15 -5.38 3.70
N GLY A 125 -0.52 -5.45 2.54
CA GLY A 125 -1.94 -5.17 2.52
C GLY A 125 -2.54 -5.16 1.14
N LEU A 126 -3.86 -4.96 1.12
CA LEU A 126 -4.69 -4.89 -0.08
C LEU A 126 -5.12 -3.43 -0.29
N ALA A 127 -4.90 -2.91 -1.49
CA ALA A 127 -5.36 -1.56 -1.83
C ALA A 127 -6.88 -1.55 -1.93
N VAL A 128 -7.52 -0.65 -1.22
CA VAL A 128 -8.98 -0.57 -1.19
C VAL A 128 -9.52 0.79 -1.62
N GLY A 129 -8.67 1.78 -1.80
CA GLY A 129 -9.11 3.08 -2.26
C GLY A 129 -7.97 4.08 -2.38
N VAL A 130 -8.30 5.27 -2.85
CA VAL A 130 -7.33 6.34 -3.06
C VAL A 130 -7.92 7.64 -2.57
N ILE A 131 -7.11 8.44 -1.90
CA ILE A 131 -7.48 9.78 -1.47
C ILE A 131 -6.52 10.75 -2.13
N ARG A 132 -7.08 11.78 -2.75
CA ARG A 132 -6.27 12.77 -3.46
C ARG A 132 -6.78 14.17 -3.18
N ASN A 133 -5.84 15.07 -2.99
CA ASN A 133 -6.15 16.48 -2.85
C ASN A 133 -6.31 17.10 -4.23
N GLY A 134 -7.38 17.86 -4.42
CA GLY A 134 -7.67 18.48 -5.70
C GLY A 134 -7.04 19.84 -5.86
N ASP A 135 -5.73 19.92 -5.86
CA ASP A 135 -5.02 21.18 -5.97
C ASP A 135 -5.32 21.94 -7.27
N TRP A 136 -5.75 21.21 -8.30
CA TRP A 136 -6.09 21.80 -9.59
C TRP A 136 -7.47 22.46 -9.58
N LEU A 137 -8.24 22.27 -8.51
CA LEU A 137 -9.55 22.93 -8.38
C LEU A 137 -9.40 24.44 -8.04
#